data_759654e848a9a40cad21dc625a4ab66b
#
_entry.id   759654e848a9a40cad21dc625a4ab66b
#
_cell.length_a   1.000
_cell.length_b   1.000
_cell.length_c   1.000
_cell.angle_alpha   90.00
_cell.angle_beta   90.00
_cell.angle_gamma   90.00
#
_symmetry.space_group_name_H-M   'P 1'
#
loop_
_entity.id
_entity.type
_entity.pdbx_description
1 polymer ?
#
loop_
_entity_poly.entity_id
_entity_poly.type
_entity_poly.pdbx_seq_one_letter_code
_entity_poly.pdbx_strand_id
1 'polypeptide(L)'
;MELKRVVVTGLGAVTPLGNTPEETWQNMLAGKSGAAPITHFDTTQFKTKFACEVKDLNINDYIDRKEARKLDRYTQLAMISAIQGVKDANIDLEKVDKNRVGVIYGVGIGGIKTFEDEVSYYAQHPENGPKFNPFFIPKMIADIASGQISMLYGFHGPNYTTTSACASSTNALAAAFNQIRLGKADIIVSGGAEAAICACGVGGFNAMHALSTRNDDPEHASRPFSASRDGFVMGEGAGCLILEELEHAKARGAKIYAEMVGEGESADAHHITASHPEGLGAKLVMKAALEDAGLKPEDVDYINVHGTSTPVGDISEAKAIKALFGDAAYKLNISSTKSMTGHLLGAAGAVEALACVMSVKEDIVPPTINHEEDDKDPELDYNLNFTFNKAQKREVRAALSNTFGFGGHNACVVFKKYAE
;
A
#
# COMPACT_ATOMS: atom_id res chain seq x y z
N MET A 1 -28.04 14.85 -4.13
CA MET A 1 -27.89 13.38 -4.03
C MET A 1 -27.27 13.11 -2.68
N GLU A 2 -27.88 12.28 -1.86
CA GLU A 2 -27.29 11.85 -0.59
C GLU A 2 -26.19 10.85 -0.87
N LEU A 3 -24.99 11.09 -0.31
CA LEU A 3 -23.86 10.19 -0.47
C LEU A 3 -24.07 8.93 0.41
N LYS A 4 -23.76 7.77 -0.16
CA LYS A 4 -23.87 6.50 0.56
C LYS A 4 -22.68 6.29 1.48
N ARG A 5 -22.91 5.63 2.61
CA ARG A 5 -21.84 5.21 3.52
C ARG A 5 -21.11 3.97 2.97
N VAL A 6 -19.82 3.91 3.18
CA VAL A 6 -18.95 2.84 2.65
C VAL A 6 -18.22 2.16 3.80
N VAL A 7 -18.30 0.85 3.84
CA VAL A 7 -17.67 0.02 4.88
C VAL A 7 -16.68 -0.98 4.29
N VAL A 8 -15.75 -1.43 5.11
CA VAL A 8 -14.81 -2.49 4.78
C VAL A 8 -15.35 -3.81 5.30
N THR A 9 -15.65 -4.75 4.39
CA THR A 9 -16.24 -6.05 4.74
C THR A 9 -15.31 -7.23 4.57
N GLY A 10 -14.17 -7.07 3.89
CA GLY A 10 -13.17 -8.12 3.71
C GLY A 10 -11.77 -7.58 3.51
N LEU A 11 -10.78 -8.38 3.90
CA LEU A 11 -9.36 -8.07 3.83
C LEU A 11 -8.59 -9.19 3.14
N GLY A 12 -7.60 -8.82 2.34
CA GLY A 12 -6.61 -9.73 1.74
C GLY A 12 -5.22 -9.12 1.78
N ALA A 13 -4.20 -9.92 2.00
CA ALA A 13 -2.82 -9.46 2.00
C ALA A 13 -1.83 -10.58 1.67
N VAL A 14 -0.82 -10.22 0.89
CA VAL A 14 0.40 -11.00 0.68
C VAL A 14 1.56 -10.04 0.79
N THR A 15 2.36 -10.17 1.84
CA THR A 15 3.40 -9.20 2.21
C THR A 15 4.67 -9.90 2.65
N PRO A 16 5.79 -9.19 2.80
CA PRO A 16 7.02 -9.74 3.39
C PRO A 16 6.86 -10.23 4.83
N LEU A 17 5.77 -9.84 5.50
CA LEU A 17 5.47 -10.23 6.89
C LEU A 17 4.53 -11.42 7.00
N GLY A 18 3.86 -11.83 5.92
CA GLY A 18 2.95 -12.97 5.92
C GLY A 18 2.12 -13.05 4.65
N ASN A 19 1.60 -14.24 4.39
CA ASN A 19 0.84 -14.58 3.20
C ASN A 19 -0.68 -14.47 3.40
N THR A 20 -1.11 -13.97 4.57
CA THR A 20 -2.50 -13.68 4.91
C THR A 20 -2.62 -12.35 5.66
N PRO A 21 -3.81 -11.71 5.69
CA PRO A 21 -4.03 -10.50 6.49
C PRO A 21 -3.70 -10.71 7.97
N GLU A 22 -4.07 -11.85 8.53
CA GLU A 22 -3.84 -12.19 9.93
C GLU A 22 -2.34 -12.29 10.27
N GLU A 23 -1.57 -13.06 9.46
CA GLU A 23 -0.12 -13.16 9.65
C GLU A 23 0.56 -11.80 9.50
N THR A 24 0.19 -11.04 8.47
CA THR A 24 0.72 -9.70 8.23
C THR A 24 0.48 -8.81 9.44
N TRP A 25 -0.73 -8.78 9.97
CA TRP A 25 -1.09 -7.96 11.12
C TRP A 25 -0.36 -8.37 12.40
N GLN A 26 -0.36 -9.66 12.74
CA GLN A 26 0.32 -10.15 13.94
C GLN A 26 1.84 -9.89 13.89
N ASN A 27 2.45 -10.04 12.73
CA ASN A 27 3.88 -9.75 12.56
C ASN A 27 4.18 -8.25 12.56
N MET A 28 3.26 -7.39 12.08
CA MET A 28 3.34 -5.94 12.28
C MET A 28 3.31 -5.57 13.77
N LEU A 29 2.36 -6.10 14.53
CA LEU A 29 2.27 -5.84 15.97
C LEU A 29 3.50 -6.33 16.74
N ALA A 30 4.08 -7.43 16.29
CA ALA A 30 5.31 -7.99 16.88
C ALA A 30 6.58 -7.21 16.49
N GLY A 31 6.49 -6.22 15.59
CA GLY A 31 7.63 -5.43 15.14
C GLY A 31 8.65 -6.24 14.32
N LYS A 32 8.20 -7.20 13.51
CA LYS A 32 9.10 -8.01 12.70
C LYS A 32 9.54 -7.27 11.44
N SER A 33 10.83 -7.37 11.09
CA SER A 33 11.35 -6.88 9.82
C SER A 33 11.19 -7.94 8.72
N GLY A 34 10.70 -7.51 7.55
CA GLY A 34 10.65 -8.36 6.34
C GLY A 34 11.93 -8.32 5.51
N ALA A 35 12.87 -7.42 5.84
CA ALA A 35 14.08 -7.21 5.06
C ALA A 35 15.07 -8.39 5.19
N ALA A 36 15.59 -8.82 4.04
CA ALA A 36 16.55 -9.92 3.94
C ALA A 36 17.37 -9.77 2.64
N PRO A 37 18.48 -10.48 2.48
CA PRO A 37 19.19 -10.51 1.19
C PRO A 37 18.27 -10.92 0.05
N ILE A 38 18.39 -10.24 -1.09
CA ILE A 38 17.61 -10.54 -2.30
C ILE A 38 17.95 -11.93 -2.82
N THR A 39 16.90 -12.71 -3.12
CA THR A 39 17.02 -14.07 -3.68
C THR A 39 16.59 -14.16 -5.13
N HIS A 40 15.89 -13.18 -5.67
CA HIS A 40 15.28 -13.20 -7.01
C HIS A 40 16.30 -13.09 -8.15
N PHE A 41 17.50 -12.51 -7.89
CA PHE A 41 18.57 -12.34 -8.87
C PHE A 41 19.93 -12.15 -8.19
N ASP A 42 21.03 -12.25 -8.95
CA ASP A 42 22.39 -12.00 -8.45
C ASP A 42 22.63 -10.52 -8.19
N THR A 43 22.87 -10.16 -6.93
CA THR A 43 23.10 -8.79 -6.46
C THR A 43 24.57 -8.41 -6.32
N THR A 44 25.52 -9.25 -6.74
CA THR A 44 26.97 -9.06 -6.54
C THR A 44 27.45 -7.68 -6.98
N GLN A 45 26.92 -7.18 -8.10
CA GLN A 45 27.29 -5.88 -8.69
C GLN A 45 26.39 -4.71 -8.23
N PHE A 46 25.38 -4.95 -7.38
CA PHE A 46 24.44 -3.93 -6.97
C PHE A 46 24.88 -3.21 -5.69
N LYS A 47 24.56 -1.91 -5.59
CA LYS A 47 24.81 -1.12 -4.37
C LYS A 47 23.93 -1.59 -3.22
N THR A 48 22.65 -1.88 -3.48
CA THR A 48 21.71 -2.47 -2.53
C THR A 48 21.52 -3.96 -2.83
N LYS A 49 21.69 -4.81 -1.82
CA LYS A 49 21.68 -6.28 -1.94
C LYS A 49 20.58 -6.95 -1.15
N PHE A 50 19.65 -6.18 -0.60
CA PHE A 50 18.55 -6.65 0.23
C PHE A 50 17.24 -5.97 -0.15
N ALA A 51 16.14 -6.62 0.19
CA ALA A 51 14.78 -6.14 -0.02
C ALA A 51 13.81 -6.88 0.91
N CYS A 52 12.54 -6.48 0.89
CA CYS A 52 11.46 -7.18 1.56
C CYS A 52 10.69 -8.02 0.54
N GLU A 53 11.13 -9.25 0.32
CA GLU A 53 10.50 -10.21 -0.59
C GLU A 53 9.34 -10.94 0.10
N VAL A 54 8.31 -11.31 -0.65
CA VAL A 54 7.28 -12.26 -0.19
C VAL A 54 7.89 -13.66 -0.13
N LYS A 55 7.78 -14.31 1.03
CA LYS A 55 8.41 -15.60 1.35
C LYS A 55 7.37 -16.71 1.44
N ASP A 56 7.78 -17.94 1.15
CA ASP A 56 7.01 -19.16 1.40
C ASP A 56 5.60 -19.19 0.77
N LEU A 57 5.38 -18.42 -0.31
CA LEU A 57 4.11 -18.37 -1.02
C LEU A 57 4.08 -19.38 -2.15
N ASN A 58 3.16 -20.34 -2.10
CA ASN A 58 2.87 -21.22 -3.22
C ASN A 58 1.71 -20.65 -4.05
N ILE A 59 2.02 -20.05 -5.20
CA ILE A 59 1.04 -19.45 -6.11
C ILE A 59 -0.02 -20.48 -6.55
N ASN A 60 0.36 -21.77 -6.70
CA ASN A 60 -0.55 -22.81 -7.21
C ASN A 60 -1.64 -23.23 -6.22
N ASP A 61 -1.56 -22.79 -4.95
CA ASP A 61 -2.64 -23.00 -3.99
C ASP A 61 -3.85 -22.09 -4.27
N TYR A 62 -3.64 -21.02 -5.07
CA TYR A 62 -4.66 -20.04 -5.41
C TYR A 62 -4.99 -19.96 -6.90
N ILE A 63 -3.99 -20.13 -7.76
CA ILE A 63 -4.09 -19.92 -9.21
C ILE A 63 -3.59 -21.18 -9.93
N ASP A 64 -4.39 -21.72 -10.87
CA ASP A 64 -3.94 -22.85 -11.69
C ASP A 64 -2.58 -22.59 -12.33
N ARG A 65 -1.72 -23.59 -12.35
CA ARG A 65 -0.34 -23.49 -12.83
C ARG A 65 -0.23 -22.98 -14.27
N LYS A 66 -1.19 -23.34 -15.14
CA LYS A 66 -1.17 -22.89 -16.55
C LYS A 66 -1.56 -21.42 -16.65
N GLU A 67 -2.53 -20.99 -15.85
CA GLU A 67 -2.95 -19.59 -15.77
C GLU A 67 -1.86 -18.72 -15.12
N ALA A 68 -1.26 -19.17 -14.03
CA ALA A 68 -0.18 -18.43 -13.35
C ALA A 68 1.01 -18.10 -14.28
N ARG A 69 1.35 -18.97 -15.23
CA ARG A 69 2.42 -18.73 -16.22
C ARG A 69 2.13 -17.60 -17.22
N LYS A 70 0.84 -17.26 -17.40
CA LYS A 70 0.40 -16.17 -18.28
C LYS A 70 0.44 -14.80 -17.60
N LEU A 71 0.77 -14.75 -16.29
CA LEU A 71 0.72 -13.57 -15.44
C LEU A 71 2.12 -13.17 -15.00
N ASP A 72 2.36 -11.86 -14.87
CA ASP A 72 3.51 -11.36 -14.11
C ASP A 72 3.27 -11.54 -12.61
N ARG A 73 4.35 -11.52 -11.82
CA ARG A 73 4.29 -11.72 -10.38
C ARG A 73 3.36 -10.72 -9.66
N TYR A 74 3.39 -9.42 -10.06
CA TYR A 74 2.50 -8.44 -9.43
C TYR A 74 1.01 -8.81 -9.62
N THR A 75 0.63 -9.32 -10.79
CA THR A 75 -0.74 -9.77 -11.07
C THR A 75 -1.09 -11.02 -10.24
N GLN A 76 -0.14 -11.95 -10.08
CA GLN A 76 -0.35 -13.12 -9.22
C GLN A 76 -0.62 -12.70 -7.77
N LEU A 77 0.19 -11.78 -7.22
CA LEU A 77 0.00 -11.26 -5.85
C LEU A 77 -1.33 -10.52 -5.72
N ALA A 78 -1.71 -9.68 -6.71
CA ALA A 78 -3.00 -9.01 -6.76
C ALA A 78 -4.17 -10.00 -6.69
N MET A 79 -4.15 -11.02 -7.53
CA MET A 79 -5.20 -12.05 -7.56
C MET A 79 -5.32 -12.78 -6.23
N ILE A 80 -4.19 -13.15 -5.61
CA ILE A 80 -4.19 -13.86 -4.32
C ILE A 80 -4.80 -13.00 -3.24
N SER A 81 -4.39 -11.71 -3.13
CA SER A 81 -4.97 -10.79 -2.16
C SER A 81 -6.47 -10.58 -2.39
N ALA A 82 -6.91 -10.48 -3.65
CA ALA A 82 -8.33 -10.37 -4.00
C ALA A 82 -9.13 -11.64 -3.65
N ILE A 83 -8.57 -12.83 -3.91
CA ILE A 83 -9.19 -14.11 -3.54
C ILE A 83 -9.39 -14.19 -2.03
N GLN A 84 -8.39 -13.79 -1.25
CA GLN A 84 -8.50 -13.73 0.21
C GLN A 84 -9.58 -12.74 0.64
N GLY A 85 -9.57 -11.52 0.09
CA GLY A 85 -10.55 -10.47 0.42
C GLY A 85 -11.99 -10.86 0.12
N VAL A 86 -12.26 -11.41 -1.06
CA VAL A 86 -13.60 -11.89 -1.47
C VAL A 86 -14.07 -13.03 -0.56
N LYS A 87 -13.17 -13.96 -0.22
CA LYS A 87 -13.46 -15.05 0.71
C LYS A 87 -13.74 -14.53 2.12
N ASP A 88 -12.93 -13.61 2.63
CA ASP A 88 -13.09 -13.01 3.97
C ASP A 88 -14.38 -12.20 4.09
N ALA A 89 -14.76 -11.47 3.02
CA ALA A 89 -16.03 -10.77 2.95
C ALA A 89 -17.26 -11.69 2.90
N ASN A 90 -17.05 -12.99 2.69
CA ASN A 90 -18.11 -13.99 2.57
C ASN A 90 -19.21 -13.58 1.57
N ILE A 91 -18.79 -13.12 0.37
CA ILE A 91 -19.70 -12.73 -0.70
C ILE A 91 -20.32 -13.99 -1.32
N ASP A 92 -21.66 -14.07 -1.32
CA ASP A 92 -22.39 -15.12 -2.01
C ASP A 92 -22.39 -14.84 -3.53
N LEU A 93 -21.45 -15.48 -4.24
CA LEU A 93 -21.21 -15.27 -5.67
C LEU A 93 -22.38 -15.70 -6.58
N GLU A 94 -23.34 -16.47 -6.05
CA GLU A 94 -24.54 -16.89 -6.79
C GLU A 94 -25.69 -15.90 -6.64
N LYS A 95 -25.67 -15.06 -5.57
CA LYS A 95 -26.76 -14.11 -5.27
C LYS A 95 -26.39 -12.66 -5.54
N VAL A 96 -25.10 -12.32 -5.46
CA VAL A 96 -24.67 -10.93 -5.67
C VAL A 96 -24.93 -10.49 -7.12
N ASP A 97 -25.42 -9.27 -7.30
CA ASP A 97 -25.51 -8.67 -8.65
C ASP A 97 -24.11 -8.33 -9.15
N LYS A 98 -23.56 -9.20 -9.98
CA LYS A 98 -22.20 -9.05 -10.53
C LYS A 98 -22.04 -7.79 -11.40
N ASN A 99 -23.12 -7.18 -11.90
CA ASN A 99 -23.06 -5.91 -12.61
C ASN A 99 -22.82 -4.73 -11.68
N ARG A 100 -23.02 -4.94 -10.36
CA ARG A 100 -22.83 -3.95 -9.31
C ARG A 100 -21.54 -4.15 -8.50
N VAL A 101 -20.73 -5.18 -8.87
CA VAL A 101 -19.41 -5.44 -8.25
C VAL A 101 -18.32 -4.99 -9.20
N GLY A 102 -17.50 -4.05 -8.76
CA GLY A 102 -16.35 -3.53 -9.51
C GLY A 102 -15.00 -4.03 -9.00
N VAL A 103 -13.95 -3.73 -9.75
CA VAL A 103 -12.54 -4.00 -9.39
C VAL A 103 -11.69 -2.79 -9.73
N ILE A 104 -11.06 -2.19 -8.73
CA ILE A 104 -10.17 -1.04 -8.91
C ILE A 104 -8.88 -1.29 -8.11
N TYR A 105 -7.78 -1.53 -8.81
CA TYR A 105 -6.46 -1.79 -8.17
C TYR A 105 -5.47 -0.69 -8.52
N GLY A 106 -4.56 -0.40 -7.58
CA GLY A 106 -3.42 0.46 -7.78
C GLY A 106 -2.18 -0.34 -8.15
N VAL A 107 -1.49 0.05 -9.22
CA VAL A 107 -0.24 -0.56 -9.66
C VAL A 107 0.70 0.56 -10.10
N GLY A 108 1.89 0.62 -9.52
CA GLY A 108 2.84 1.71 -9.78
C GLY A 108 3.65 1.51 -11.05
N ILE A 109 4.28 0.35 -11.18
CA ILE A 109 5.18 0.01 -12.30
C ILE A 109 4.59 -1.11 -13.17
N GLY A 110 3.99 -2.12 -12.54
CA GLY A 110 3.45 -3.28 -13.25
C GLY A 110 4.52 -4.32 -13.60
N GLY A 111 4.42 -4.94 -14.78
CA GLY A 111 5.20 -6.10 -15.18
C GLY A 111 6.65 -5.81 -15.60
N ILE A 112 7.39 -5.04 -14.81
CA ILE A 112 8.79 -4.69 -15.09
C ILE A 112 9.71 -5.92 -15.20
N LYS A 113 9.45 -6.98 -14.42
CA LYS A 113 10.22 -8.23 -14.50
C LYS A 113 10.00 -8.92 -15.84
N THR A 114 8.76 -8.98 -16.29
CA THR A 114 8.44 -9.51 -17.64
C THR A 114 9.12 -8.69 -18.73
N PHE A 115 9.09 -7.35 -18.61
CA PHE A 115 9.77 -6.48 -19.57
C PHE A 115 11.29 -6.74 -19.59
N GLU A 116 11.90 -6.81 -18.41
CA GLU A 116 13.35 -7.11 -18.26
C GLU A 116 13.70 -8.43 -18.97
N ASP A 117 12.96 -9.50 -18.72
CA ASP A 117 13.24 -10.83 -19.26
C ASP A 117 13.10 -10.87 -20.79
N GLU A 118 11.99 -10.36 -21.32
CA GLU A 118 11.70 -10.44 -22.75
C GLU A 118 12.67 -9.57 -23.58
N VAL A 119 12.95 -8.34 -23.10
CA VAL A 119 13.88 -7.43 -23.79
C VAL A 119 15.33 -7.92 -23.68
N SER A 120 15.75 -8.44 -22.52
CA SER A 120 17.09 -9.01 -22.34
C SER A 120 17.29 -10.24 -23.22
N TYR A 121 16.29 -11.12 -23.30
CA TYR A 121 16.36 -12.29 -24.19
C TYR A 121 16.53 -11.87 -25.65
N TYR A 122 15.71 -10.93 -26.13
CA TYR A 122 15.81 -10.43 -27.50
C TYR A 122 17.18 -9.77 -27.80
N ALA A 123 17.67 -8.96 -26.85
CA ALA A 123 18.97 -8.28 -27.01
C ALA A 123 20.16 -9.27 -27.04
N GLN A 124 20.08 -10.38 -26.34
CA GLN A 124 21.11 -11.42 -26.32
C GLN A 124 21.01 -12.40 -27.51
N HIS A 125 19.84 -12.49 -28.16
CA HIS A 125 19.57 -13.44 -29.24
C HIS A 125 18.93 -12.76 -30.47
N PRO A 126 19.54 -11.69 -31.03
CA PRO A 126 18.96 -10.95 -32.13
C PRO A 126 18.82 -11.80 -33.41
N GLU A 127 19.62 -12.85 -33.55
CA GLU A 127 19.56 -13.82 -34.66
C GLU A 127 18.23 -14.59 -34.70
N ASN A 128 17.51 -14.70 -33.59
CA ASN A 128 16.20 -15.35 -33.51
C ASN A 128 15.04 -14.49 -34.02
N GLY A 129 15.33 -13.21 -34.35
CA GLY A 129 14.30 -12.22 -34.69
C GLY A 129 13.42 -11.85 -33.48
N PRO A 130 12.38 -11.02 -33.66
CA PRO A 130 11.55 -10.51 -32.58
C PRO A 130 10.52 -11.56 -32.08
N LYS A 131 11.01 -12.64 -31.49
CA LYS A 131 10.18 -13.71 -30.92
C LYS A 131 9.88 -13.43 -29.46
N PHE A 132 8.93 -12.53 -29.20
CA PHE A 132 8.44 -12.27 -27.85
C PHE A 132 7.37 -13.28 -27.43
N ASN A 133 7.20 -13.45 -26.11
CA ASN A 133 6.12 -14.25 -25.55
C ASN A 133 4.76 -13.66 -25.98
N PRO A 134 3.78 -14.46 -26.45
CA PRO A 134 2.43 -13.93 -26.80
C PRO A 134 1.74 -13.18 -25.66
N PHE A 135 2.08 -13.46 -24.42
CA PHE A 135 1.56 -12.77 -23.23
C PHE A 135 2.44 -11.59 -22.77
N PHE A 136 3.49 -11.22 -23.50
CA PHE A 136 4.41 -10.16 -23.10
C PHE A 136 3.66 -8.86 -22.74
N ILE A 137 2.89 -8.34 -23.68
CA ILE A 137 2.15 -7.08 -23.44
C ILE A 137 1.11 -7.25 -22.30
N PRO A 138 0.21 -8.27 -22.31
CA PRO A 138 -0.72 -8.47 -21.21
C PRO A 138 -0.05 -8.65 -19.83
N LYS A 139 1.12 -9.28 -19.75
CA LYS A 139 1.85 -9.42 -18.50
C LYS A 139 2.46 -8.11 -18.01
N MET A 140 2.85 -7.24 -18.95
CA MET A 140 3.57 -6.00 -18.65
C MET A 140 2.62 -4.88 -18.18
N ILE A 141 1.47 -4.70 -18.82
CA ILE A 141 0.60 -3.55 -18.57
C ILE A 141 -0.10 -3.63 -17.20
N ALA A 142 -0.17 -2.48 -16.51
CA ALA A 142 -0.57 -2.40 -15.10
C ALA A 142 -2.05 -2.72 -14.84
N ASP A 143 -2.93 -2.56 -15.80
CA ASP A 143 -4.39 -2.75 -15.67
C ASP A 143 -4.82 -4.22 -15.65
N ILE A 144 -3.95 -5.14 -16.02
CA ILE A 144 -4.27 -6.57 -16.10
C ILE A 144 -4.64 -7.15 -14.74
N ALA A 145 -4.12 -6.64 -13.64
CA ALA A 145 -4.51 -7.10 -12.31
C ALA A 145 -6.03 -6.93 -12.08
N SER A 146 -6.58 -5.74 -12.37
CA SER A 146 -8.02 -5.47 -12.28
C SER A 146 -8.83 -6.35 -13.23
N GLY A 147 -8.35 -6.50 -14.48
CA GLY A 147 -8.98 -7.34 -15.49
C GLY A 147 -9.04 -8.83 -15.11
N GLN A 148 -7.94 -9.39 -14.58
CA GLN A 148 -7.86 -10.79 -14.17
C GLN A 148 -8.78 -11.10 -12.99
N ILE A 149 -8.85 -10.21 -12.00
CA ILE A 149 -9.76 -10.36 -10.86
C ILE A 149 -11.22 -10.32 -11.33
N SER A 150 -11.55 -9.37 -12.22
CA SER A 150 -12.89 -9.25 -12.82
C SER A 150 -13.28 -10.54 -13.57
N MET A 151 -12.39 -11.05 -14.43
CA MET A 151 -12.62 -12.29 -15.17
C MET A 151 -12.78 -13.51 -14.26
N LEU A 152 -12.00 -13.59 -13.19
CA LEU A 152 -12.06 -14.71 -12.23
C LEU A 152 -13.45 -14.88 -11.61
N TYR A 153 -14.11 -13.77 -11.29
CA TYR A 153 -15.40 -13.79 -10.59
C TYR A 153 -16.60 -13.45 -11.48
N GLY A 154 -16.37 -13.00 -12.70
CA GLY A 154 -17.43 -12.49 -13.59
C GLY A 154 -18.03 -11.18 -13.08
N PHE A 155 -17.22 -10.29 -12.50
CA PHE A 155 -17.65 -8.98 -12.04
C PHE A 155 -17.66 -7.98 -13.21
N HIS A 156 -18.79 -7.30 -13.43
CA HIS A 156 -19.02 -6.43 -14.58
C HIS A 156 -19.17 -4.95 -14.21
N GLY A 157 -19.01 -4.59 -12.94
CA GLY A 157 -19.01 -3.20 -12.49
C GLY A 157 -17.78 -2.41 -12.96
N PRO A 158 -17.51 -1.22 -12.43
CA PRO A 158 -16.34 -0.41 -12.79
C PRO A 158 -15.04 -1.21 -12.68
N ASN A 159 -14.23 -1.23 -13.75
CA ASN A 159 -12.99 -2.02 -13.79
C ASN A 159 -11.88 -1.19 -14.43
N TYR A 160 -10.88 -0.79 -13.64
CA TYR A 160 -9.70 -0.06 -14.12
C TYR A 160 -8.59 -0.05 -13.05
N THR A 161 -7.43 0.46 -13.44
CA THR A 161 -6.27 0.59 -12.56
C THR A 161 -5.89 2.06 -12.41
N THR A 162 -5.51 2.46 -11.21
CA THR A 162 -4.88 3.75 -10.94
C THR A 162 -3.36 3.59 -10.92
N THR A 163 -2.67 4.54 -11.55
CA THR A 163 -1.20 4.60 -11.58
C THR A 163 -0.74 5.99 -11.19
N SER A 164 -0.20 6.13 -9.99
CA SER A 164 0.33 7.36 -9.40
C SER A 164 1.54 7.05 -8.51
N ALA A 165 2.46 6.22 -9.05
CA ALA A 165 3.64 5.74 -8.35
C ALA A 165 3.29 5.14 -6.98
N CYS A 166 3.93 5.60 -5.88
CA CYS A 166 3.69 5.07 -4.54
C CYS A 166 2.28 5.35 -3.99
N ALA A 167 1.53 6.30 -4.57
CA ALA A 167 0.16 6.62 -4.18
C ALA A 167 -0.90 5.75 -4.89
N SER A 168 -0.50 4.86 -5.81
CA SER A 168 -1.42 4.13 -6.69
C SER A 168 -2.54 3.42 -5.96
N SER A 169 -2.25 2.62 -4.94
CA SER A 169 -3.29 1.86 -4.24
C SER A 169 -4.16 2.74 -3.32
N THR A 170 -3.64 3.82 -2.77
CA THR A 170 -4.46 4.78 -2.03
C THR A 170 -5.44 5.51 -2.96
N ASN A 171 -5.00 5.91 -4.17
CA ASN A 171 -5.89 6.44 -5.20
C ASN A 171 -6.92 5.40 -5.68
N ALA A 172 -6.56 4.11 -5.74
CA ALA A 172 -7.51 3.04 -6.05
C ALA A 172 -8.63 2.96 -5.01
N LEU A 173 -8.27 3.00 -3.72
CA LEU A 173 -9.23 3.02 -2.61
C LEU A 173 -10.11 4.27 -2.63
N ALA A 174 -9.53 5.45 -2.88
CA ALA A 174 -10.27 6.71 -3.02
C ALA A 174 -11.26 6.65 -4.20
N ALA A 175 -10.81 6.14 -5.35
CA ALA A 175 -11.66 5.94 -6.52
C ALA A 175 -12.80 4.95 -6.24
N ALA A 176 -12.51 3.82 -5.60
CA ALA A 176 -13.51 2.82 -5.22
C ALA A 176 -14.55 3.39 -4.24
N PHE A 177 -14.09 4.11 -3.23
CA PHE A 177 -14.94 4.83 -2.28
C PHE A 177 -15.90 5.78 -3.01
N ASN A 178 -15.39 6.58 -3.94
CA ASN A 178 -16.20 7.50 -4.73
C ASN A 178 -17.23 6.79 -5.63
N GLN A 179 -16.88 5.65 -6.24
CA GLN A 179 -17.84 4.89 -7.05
C GLN A 179 -19.01 4.37 -6.20
N ILE A 180 -18.73 3.88 -4.98
CA ILE A 180 -19.78 3.35 -4.10
C ILE A 180 -20.62 4.48 -3.50
N ARG A 181 -20.01 5.53 -2.93
CA ARG A 181 -20.76 6.62 -2.30
C ARG A 181 -21.65 7.39 -3.27
N LEU A 182 -21.32 7.39 -4.56
CA LEU A 182 -22.13 7.94 -5.66
C LEU A 182 -23.18 6.94 -6.20
N GLY A 183 -23.30 5.74 -5.64
CA GLY A 183 -24.27 4.72 -6.02
C GLY A 183 -24.00 4.04 -7.36
N LYS A 184 -22.77 4.10 -7.89
CA LYS A 184 -22.39 3.47 -9.17
C LYS A 184 -22.02 2.00 -9.05
N ALA A 185 -21.66 1.56 -7.83
CA ALA A 185 -21.40 0.16 -7.48
C ALA A 185 -21.92 -0.09 -6.06
N ASP A 186 -22.16 -1.36 -5.72
CA ASP A 186 -22.52 -1.78 -4.36
C ASP A 186 -21.32 -2.39 -3.64
N ILE A 187 -20.43 -3.06 -4.39
CA ILE A 187 -19.16 -3.61 -3.89
C ILE A 187 -18.04 -3.27 -4.85
N ILE A 188 -16.87 -2.94 -4.32
CA ILE A 188 -15.64 -2.88 -5.12
C ILE A 188 -14.52 -3.65 -4.42
N VAL A 189 -13.93 -4.57 -5.15
CA VAL A 189 -12.67 -5.21 -4.80
C VAL A 189 -11.57 -4.21 -5.11
N SER A 190 -10.98 -3.60 -4.08
CA SER A 190 -9.97 -2.54 -4.26
C SER A 190 -8.70 -2.84 -3.47
N GLY A 191 -7.60 -2.33 -3.95
CA GLY A 191 -6.30 -2.54 -3.32
C GLY A 191 -5.16 -2.16 -4.22
N GLY A 192 -4.05 -2.86 -4.10
CA GLY A 192 -2.91 -2.67 -4.98
C GLY A 192 -1.88 -3.77 -4.88
N ALA A 193 -1.04 -3.86 -5.90
CA ALA A 193 0.01 -4.86 -6.00
C ALA A 193 1.25 -4.31 -6.70
N GLU A 194 2.42 -4.79 -6.28
CA GLU A 194 3.70 -4.48 -6.93
C GLU A 194 4.70 -5.62 -6.72
N ALA A 195 5.54 -5.88 -7.74
CA ALA A 195 6.60 -6.88 -7.67
C ALA A 195 7.82 -6.44 -8.49
N ALA A 196 8.44 -5.33 -8.06
CA ALA A 196 9.54 -4.69 -8.79
C ALA A 196 10.95 -5.09 -8.29
N ILE A 197 11.07 -6.14 -7.45
CA ILE A 197 12.37 -6.65 -6.98
C ILE A 197 13.01 -7.49 -8.09
N CYS A 198 13.60 -6.79 -9.06
CA CYS A 198 14.35 -7.35 -10.18
C CYS A 198 15.54 -6.45 -10.50
N ALA A 199 16.42 -6.87 -11.40
CA ALA A 199 17.63 -6.13 -11.70
C ALA A 199 17.36 -4.71 -12.22
N CYS A 200 16.39 -4.53 -13.12
CA CYS A 200 15.98 -3.21 -13.60
C CYS A 200 15.35 -2.35 -12.50
N GLY A 201 14.49 -2.92 -11.65
CA GLY A 201 13.84 -2.20 -10.57
C GLY A 201 14.84 -1.72 -9.53
N VAL A 202 15.62 -2.63 -8.95
CA VAL A 202 16.66 -2.29 -7.95
C VAL A 202 17.74 -1.40 -8.56
N GLY A 203 18.20 -1.71 -9.77
CA GLY A 203 19.21 -0.90 -10.47
C GLY A 203 18.74 0.52 -10.76
N GLY A 204 17.48 0.68 -11.18
CA GLY A 204 16.88 2.00 -11.44
C GLY A 204 16.82 2.87 -10.18
N PHE A 205 16.33 2.32 -9.07
CA PHE A 205 16.30 3.05 -7.80
C PHE A 205 17.70 3.28 -7.19
N ASN A 206 18.64 2.36 -7.39
CA ASN A 206 20.06 2.58 -7.03
C ASN A 206 20.67 3.76 -7.82
N ALA A 207 20.35 3.90 -9.11
CA ALA A 207 20.83 5.01 -9.94
C ALA A 207 20.34 6.37 -9.43
N MET A 208 19.17 6.40 -8.81
CA MET A 208 18.59 7.60 -8.17
C MET A 208 19.09 7.85 -6.74
N HIS A 209 19.92 6.97 -6.18
CA HIS A 209 20.34 7.00 -4.77
C HIS A 209 19.17 6.99 -3.78
N ALA A 210 18.08 6.31 -4.15
CA ALA A 210 16.85 6.30 -3.34
C ALA A 210 16.80 5.15 -2.32
N LEU A 211 17.56 4.07 -2.57
CA LEU A 211 17.58 2.88 -1.71
C LEU A 211 18.64 2.97 -0.63
N SER A 212 18.33 2.43 0.55
CA SER A 212 19.31 2.16 1.59
C SER A 212 20.42 1.22 1.07
N THR A 213 21.64 1.46 1.51
CA THR A 213 22.82 0.64 1.18
C THR A 213 23.40 -0.07 2.40
N ARG A 214 22.65 -0.19 3.48
CA ARG A 214 23.02 -0.86 4.75
C ARG A 214 23.03 -2.39 4.58
N ASN A 215 23.91 -2.90 3.70
CA ASN A 215 23.97 -4.32 3.32
C ASN A 215 24.46 -5.25 4.43
N ASP A 216 25.17 -4.73 5.41
CA ASP A 216 25.68 -5.43 6.58
C ASP A 216 24.61 -5.64 7.67
N ASP A 217 23.51 -4.88 7.62
CA ASP A 217 22.44 -4.97 8.58
C ASP A 217 21.06 -4.68 7.94
N PRO A 218 20.57 -5.57 7.04
CA PRO A 218 19.33 -5.36 6.31
C PRO A 218 18.08 -5.19 7.19
N GLU A 219 18.00 -5.94 8.29
CA GLU A 219 16.83 -5.94 9.19
C GLU A 219 16.58 -4.56 9.83
N HIS A 220 17.65 -3.79 10.06
CA HIS A 220 17.58 -2.45 10.64
C HIS A 220 17.75 -1.32 9.61
N ALA A 221 17.71 -1.62 8.31
CA ALA A 221 17.95 -0.62 7.26
C ALA A 221 16.78 0.36 7.11
N SER A 222 15.52 -0.09 7.16
CA SER A 222 14.35 0.80 7.15
C SER A 222 14.12 1.34 8.56
N ARG A 223 14.48 2.61 8.79
CA ARG A 223 14.44 3.29 10.10
C ARG A 223 13.85 4.70 10.01
N PRO A 224 12.55 4.80 9.65
CA PRO A 224 11.90 6.11 9.51
C PRO A 224 12.07 6.97 10.76
N PHE A 225 12.30 8.26 10.54
CA PHE A 225 12.51 9.28 11.58
C PHE A 225 13.80 9.16 12.40
N SER A 226 14.70 8.23 12.10
CA SER A 226 16.03 8.15 12.70
C SER A 226 17.05 8.98 11.93
N ALA A 227 18.03 9.58 12.61
CA ALA A 227 19.05 10.42 11.96
C ALA A 227 19.91 9.64 10.96
N SER A 228 20.20 8.37 11.26
CA SER A 228 21.05 7.49 10.45
C SER A 228 20.32 6.80 9.27
N ARG A 229 19.07 7.20 8.96
CA ARG A 229 18.35 6.70 7.77
C ARG A 229 19.03 7.13 6.48
N ASP A 230 19.12 6.23 5.50
CA ASP A 230 19.91 6.42 4.27
C ASP A 230 19.15 6.11 2.97
N GLY A 231 17.83 5.94 3.04
CA GLY A 231 16.97 5.61 1.91
C GLY A 231 15.94 4.53 2.26
N PHE A 232 15.03 4.26 1.34
CA PHE A 232 14.01 3.24 1.57
C PHE A 232 14.53 1.82 1.28
N VAL A 233 13.89 0.83 1.88
CA VAL A 233 14.05 -0.59 1.54
C VAL A 233 12.91 -0.98 0.61
N MET A 234 13.22 -1.49 -0.59
CA MET A 234 12.21 -1.94 -1.54
C MET A 234 11.48 -3.17 -1.03
N GLY A 235 10.17 -3.23 -1.22
CA GLY A 235 9.34 -4.40 -0.93
C GLY A 235 8.46 -4.79 -2.11
N GLU A 236 7.95 -6.01 -2.09
CA GLU A 236 6.91 -6.51 -2.98
C GLU A 236 5.71 -7.01 -2.19
N GLY A 237 4.54 -7.06 -2.81
CA GLY A 237 3.35 -7.59 -2.17
C GLY A 237 2.06 -7.07 -2.77
N ALA A 238 0.97 -7.36 -2.09
CA ALA A 238 -0.37 -6.89 -2.42
C ALA A 238 -1.23 -6.75 -1.17
N GLY A 239 -2.14 -5.78 -1.21
CA GLY A 239 -3.22 -5.62 -0.24
C GLY A 239 -4.56 -5.50 -0.95
N CYS A 240 -5.62 -5.97 -0.32
CA CYS A 240 -7.00 -5.89 -0.81
C CYS A 240 -7.94 -5.52 0.32
N LEU A 241 -8.83 -4.57 0.05
CA LEU A 241 -9.98 -4.24 0.86
C LEU A 241 -11.25 -4.44 0.03
N ILE A 242 -12.24 -5.12 0.57
CA ILE A 242 -13.57 -5.15 -0.01
C ILE A 242 -14.34 -3.96 0.54
N LEU A 243 -14.55 -2.96 -0.30
CA LEU A 243 -15.38 -1.82 0.01
C LEU A 243 -16.82 -2.09 -0.41
N GLU A 244 -17.77 -1.79 0.47
CA GLU A 244 -19.16 -2.14 0.26
C GLU A 244 -20.09 -1.03 0.78
N GLU A 245 -21.20 -0.82 0.11
CA GLU A 245 -22.26 0.09 0.55
C GLU A 245 -22.89 -0.44 1.84
N LEU A 246 -23.06 0.44 2.83
CA LEU A 246 -23.43 0.05 4.18
C LEU A 246 -24.76 -0.74 4.25
N GLU A 247 -25.81 -0.27 3.57
CA GLU A 247 -27.11 -0.94 3.65
C GLU A 247 -27.10 -2.27 2.87
N HIS A 248 -26.31 -2.36 1.82
CA HIS A 248 -26.04 -3.63 1.13
C HIS A 248 -25.32 -4.61 2.07
N ALA A 249 -24.29 -4.16 2.77
CA ALA A 249 -23.54 -4.98 3.75
C ALA A 249 -24.45 -5.49 4.87
N LYS A 250 -25.28 -4.61 5.45
CA LYS A 250 -26.25 -4.97 6.49
C LYS A 250 -27.29 -5.98 6.00
N ALA A 251 -27.84 -5.76 4.80
CA ALA A 251 -28.88 -6.63 4.23
C ALA A 251 -28.42 -8.09 4.06
N ARG A 252 -27.13 -8.31 3.80
CA ARG A 252 -26.53 -9.65 3.69
C ARG A 252 -25.88 -10.16 4.99
N GLY A 253 -25.93 -9.39 6.09
CA GLY A 253 -25.32 -9.73 7.37
C GLY A 253 -23.79 -9.77 7.33
N ALA A 254 -23.16 -8.90 6.56
CA ALA A 254 -21.72 -8.84 6.42
C ALA A 254 -21.01 -8.47 7.74
N LYS A 255 -19.85 -9.04 7.97
CA LYS A 255 -18.89 -8.54 8.95
C LYS A 255 -18.39 -7.16 8.49
N ILE A 256 -18.35 -6.20 9.39
CA ILE A 256 -17.80 -4.87 9.12
C ILE A 256 -16.55 -4.67 9.97
N TYR A 257 -15.44 -4.34 9.33
CA TYR A 257 -14.17 -4.04 9.99
C TYR A 257 -14.09 -2.59 10.45
N ALA A 258 -14.40 -1.66 9.55
CA ALA A 258 -14.36 -0.23 9.75
C ALA A 258 -15.23 0.46 8.70
N GLU A 259 -15.47 1.75 8.86
CA GLU A 259 -16.08 2.60 7.84
C GLU A 259 -14.99 3.46 7.18
N MET A 260 -14.94 3.49 5.86
CA MET A 260 -14.16 4.47 5.12
C MET A 260 -14.99 5.74 4.99
N VAL A 261 -14.52 6.85 5.55
CA VAL A 261 -15.33 8.06 5.71
C VAL A 261 -14.86 9.25 4.92
N GLY A 262 -13.63 9.20 4.40
CA GLY A 262 -13.10 10.31 3.62
C GLY A 262 -11.84 9.93 2.83
N GLU A 263 -11.57 10.76 1.85
CA GLU A 263 -10.37 10.69 1.02
C GLU A 263 -9.88 12.10 0.67
N GLY A 264 -8.61 12.19 0.31
CA GLY A 264 -8.01 13.43 -0.19
C GLY A 264 -6.96 13.14 -1.24
N GLU A 265 -6.86 14.05 -2.19
CA GLU A 265 -5.85 14.03 -3.25
C GLU A 265 -5.23 15.41 -3.39
N SER A 266 -3.93 15.48 -3.64
CA SER A 266 -3.22 16.73 -3.89
C SER A 266 -1.97 16.51 -4.72
N ALA A 267 -1.32 17.60 -5.14
CA ALA A 267 -0.02 17.55 -5.80
C ALA A 267 0.98 18.46 -5.08
N ASP A 268 2.24 18.02 -4.99
CA ASP A 268 3.34 18.87 -4.48
C ASP A 268 3.68 20.02 -5.43
N ALA A 269 3.53 19.80 -6.73
CA ALA A 269 3.90 20.74 -7.79
C ALA A 269 5.30 21.36 -7.58
N HIS A 270 6.25 20.55 -7.12
CA HIS A 270 7.57 20.99 -6.66
C HIS A 270 8.72 20.33 -7.44
N HIS A 271 8.85 19.02 -7.36
CA HIS A 271 9.94 18.25 -7.98
C HIS A 271 9.47 16.85 -8.39
N ILE A 272 10.14 16.24 -9.38
CA ILE A 272 9.72 14.94 -9.92
C ILE A 272 9.82 13.78 -8.89
N THR A 273 10.77 13.85 -7.95
CA THR A 273 11.02 12.76 -6.98
C THR A 273 11.09 13.23 -5.53
N ALA A 274 11.33 14.51 -5.27
CA ALA A 274 11.46 15.04 -3.91
C ALA A 274 10.15 15.66 -3.43
N SER A 275 9.77 15.36 -2.18
CA SER A 275 8.66 16.03 -1.50
C SER A 275 8.92 17.53 -1.30
N HIS A 276 7.84 18.29 -1.22
CA HIS A 276 7.95 19.72 -0.90
C HIS A 276 8.60 19.91 0.49
N PRO A 277 9.68 20.72 0.66
CA PRO A 277 10.45 20.78 1.91
C PRO A 277 9.63 21.13 3.16
N GLU A 278 8.58 21.95 3.00
CA GLU A 278 7.66 22.32 4.08
C GLU A 278 6.41 21.45 4.14
N GLY A 279 6.36 20.34 3.40
CA GLY A 279 5.24 19.40 3.42
C GLY A 279 3.91 19.97 2.91
N LEU A 280 3.94 20.92 1.97
CA LEU A 280 2.71 21.60 1.52
C LEU A 280 1.69 20.60 0.96
N GLY A 281 2.08 19.73 0.01
CA GLY A 281 1.19 18.76 -0.59
C GLY A 281 0.67 17.75 0.44
N ALA A 282 1.54 17.26 1.32
CA ALA A 282 1.16 16.37 2.43
C ALA A 282 0.14 17.02 3.38
N LYS A 283 0.32 18.30 3.70
CA LYS A 283 -0.65 19.06 4.51
C LYS A 283 -1.99 19.21 3.78
N LEU A 284 -1.97 19.55 2.50
CA LEU A 284 -3.18 19.76 1.70
C LEU A 284 -3.99 18.45 1.55
N VAL A 285 -3.32 17.33 1.32
CA VAL A 285 -4.00 16.04 1.14
C VAL A 285 -4.68 15.57 2.44
N MET A 286 -3.99 15.66 3.58
CA MET A 286 -4.59 15.31 4.88
C MET A 286 -5.75 16.26 5.23
N LYS A 287 -5.61 17.56 4.93
CA LYS A 287 -6.69 18.53 5.13
C LYS A 287 -7.92 18.16 4.31
N ALA A 288 -7.74 17.88 3.00
CA ALA A 288 -8.84 17.48 2.12
C ALA A 288 -9.54 16.21 2.62
N ALA A 289 -8.76 15.20 3.06
CA ALA A 289 -9.30 13.96 3.60
C ALA A 289 -10.12 14.17 4.89
N LEU A 290 -9.68 15.05 5.79
CA LEU A 290 -10.43 15.40 7.00
C LEU A 290 -11.72 16.16 6.67
N GLU A 291 -11.66 17.13 5.73
CA GLU A 291 -12.82 17.89 5.28
C GLU A 291 -13.87 16.96 4.64
N ASP A 292 -13.45 16.02 3.78
CA ASP A 292 -14.33 15.02 3.16
C ASP A 292 -14.96 14.07 4.20
N ALA A 293 -14.20 13.69 5.23
CA ALA A 293 -14.66 12.87 6.34
C ALA A 293 -15.57 13.62 7.34
N GLY A 294 -15.62 14.95 7.29
CA GLY A 294 -16.28 15.78 8.29
C GLY A 294 -15.62 15.69 9.67
N LEU A 295 -14.33 15.41 9.73
CA LEU A 295 -13.54 15.25 10.96
C LEU A 295 -12.65 16.47 11.21
N LYS A 296 -12.33 16.69 12.49
CA LYS A 296 -11.36 17.66 12.95
C LYS A 296 -10.04 16.97 13.30
N PRO A 297 -8.91 17.67 13.36
CA PRO A 297 -7.64 17.09 13.80
C PRO A 297 -7.72 16.33 15.13
N GLU A 298 -8.53 16.79 16.09
CA GLU A 298 -8.69 16.18 17.41
C GLU A 298 -9.45 14.85 17.40
N ASP A 299 -10.13 14.53 16.31
CA ASP A 299 -10.89 13.27 16.15
C ASP A 299 -10.00 12.10 15.69
N VAL A 300 -8.75 12.41 15.25
CA VAL A 300 -7.80 11.43 14.73
C VAL A 300 -6.90 10.93 15.84
N ASP A 301 -6.77 9.61 15.95
CA ASP A 301 -5.94 8.95 16.95
C ASP A 301 -4.68 8.30 16.37
N TYR A 302 -4.67 8.04 15.05
CA TYR A 302 -3.56 7.39 14.36
C TYR A 302 -3.35 7.92 12.95
N ILE A 303 -2.08 8.12 12.58
CA ILE A 303 -1.64 8.37 11.21
C ILE A 303 -0.62 7.29 10.82
N ASN A 304 -0.97 6.44 9.85
CA ASN A 304 -0.02 5.62 9.14
C ASN A 304 0.63 6.49 8.07
N VAL A 305 1.88 6.86 8.29
CA VAL A 305 2.59 7.83 7.47
C VAL A 305 3.22 7.18 6.24
N HIS A 306 3.51 8.01 5.25
CA HIS A 306 4.33 7.55 4.12
C HIS A 306 5.71 7.11 4.60
N GLY A 307 6.40 7.91 5.42
CA GLY A 307 7.55 7.54 6.25
C GLY A 307 8.49 6.49 5.63
N THR A 308 9.16 6.84 4.53
CA THR A 308 9.94 5.88 3.72
C THR A 308 11.37 5.66 4.22
N SER A 309 11.76 6.25 5.34
CA SER A 309 13.16 6.22 5.80
C SER A 309 14.11 7.00 4.87
N THR A 310 13.60 8.07 4.25
CA THR A 310 14.39 9.00 3.43
C THR A 310 14.63 10.29 4.19
N PRO A 311 15.84 10.89 4.07
CA PRO A 311 16.17 12.08 4.85
C PRO A 311 15.16 13.24 4.72
N VAL A 312 14.78 13.60 3.48
CA VAL A 312 13.89 14.74 3.21
C VAL A 312 12.42 14.38 3.42
N GLY A 313 12.00 13.18 3.00
CA GLY A 313 10.58 12.77 3.02
C GLY A 313 10.01 12.74 4.43
N ASP A 314 10.71 12.12 5.35
CA ASP A 314 10.26 11.96 6.74
C ASP A 314 10.14 13.30 7.46
N ILE A 315 11.09 14.24 7.23
CA ILE A 315 11.04 15.61 7.79
C ILE A 315 9.85 16.38 7.22
N SER A 316 9.65 16.33 5.89
CA SER A 316 8.57 17.00 5.20
C SER A 316 7.20 16.57 5.75
N GLU A 317 7.00 15.27 5.93
CA GLU A 317 5.74 14.72 6.45
C GLU A 317 5.50 15.09 7.91
N ALA A 318 6.53 15.01 8.77
CA ALA A 318 6.45 15.42 10.17
C ALA A 318 6.09 16.92 10.30
N LYS A 319 6.68 17.80 9.47
CA LYS A 319 6.32 19.22 9.40
C LYS A 319 4.86 19.42 8.98
N ALA A 320 4.39 18.68 7.97
CA ALA A 320 3.00 18.76 7.49
C ALA A 320 2.00 18.37 8.58
N ILE A 321 2.27 17.27 9.32
CA ILE A 321 1.44 16.82 10.45
C ILE A 321 1.37 17.93 11.52
N LYS A 322 2.51 18.46 11.96
CA LYS A 322 2.52 19.54 12.96
C LYS A 322 1.75 20.78 12.47
N ALA A 323 1.93 21.17 11.21
CA ALA A 323 1.30 22.34 10.64
C ALA A 323 -0.22 22.21 10.46
N LEU A 324 -0.75 20.99 10.30
CA LEU A 324 -2.18 20.73 10.17
C LEU A 324 -2.84 20.48 11.52
N PHE A 325 -2.24 19.60 12.34
CA PHE A 325 -2.85 19.10 13.57
C PHE A 325 -2.57 20.01 14.79
N GLY A 326 -1.58 20.91 14.74
CA GLY A 326 -1.23 21.77 15.87
C GLY A 326 -1.00 20.97 17.16
N ASP A 327 -1.68 21.36 18.25
CA ASP A 327 -1.56 20.66 19.54
C ASP A 327 -2.13 19.23 19.52
N ALA A 328 -3.02 18.90 18.59
CA ALA A 328 -3.55 17.54 18.43
C ALA A 328 -2.48 16.56 17.93
N ALA A 329 -1.45 17.04 17.21
CA ALA A 329 -0.34 16.21 16.74
C ALA A 329 0.38 15.47 17.87
N TYR A 330 0.44 16.06 19.07
CA TYR A 330 1.10 15.48 20.25
C TYR A 330 0.22 14.46 21.01
N LYS A 331 -1.03 14.29 20.59
CA LYS A 331 -2.01 13.39 21.24
C LYS A 331 -2.34 12.16 20.42
N LEU A 332 -1.90 12.09 19.17
CA LEU A 332 -2.12 10.96 18.28
C LEU A 332 -0.86 10.10 18.14
N ASN A 333 -1.01 8.89 17.66
CA ASN A 333 0.11 8.04 17.26
C ASN A 333 0.44 8.26 15.78
N ILE A 334 1.73 8.27 15.49
CA ILE A 334 2.30 8.26 14.14
C ILE A 334 3.08 6.96 14.01
N SER A 335 2.90 6.18 12.94
CA SER A 335 3.82 5.08 12.68
C SER A 335 4.03 4.84 11.20
N SER A 336 5.24 4.40 10.85
CA SER A 336 5.57 3.90 9.52
C SER A 336 5.70 2.39 9.55
N THR A 337 4.72 1.69 8.99
CA THR A 337 4.78 0.24 8.79
C THR A 337 5.80 -0.17 7.75
N LYS A 338 6.30 0.77 6.94
CA LYS A 338 7.42 0.54 6.01
C LYS A 338 8.74 0.21 6.71
N SER A 339 8.87 0.52 8.00
CA SER A 339 9.99 0.03 8.82
C SER A 339 10.06 -1.50 8.85
N MET A 340 8.91 -2.17 8.67
CA MET A 340 8.75 -3.62 8.74
C MET A 340 8.55 -4.26 7.36
N THR A 341 7.63 -3.73 6.56
CA THR A 341 7.28 -4.28 5.23
C THR A 341 8.26 -3.88 4.13
N GLY A 342 9.11 -2.87 4.36
CA GLY A 342 9.72 -2.12 3.28
C GLY A 342 8.69 -1.28 2.53
N HIS A 343 9.11 -0.63 1.48
CA HIS A 343 8.26 0.18 0.62
C HIS A 343 7.73 -0.66 -0.56
N LEU A 344 6.45 -1.03 -0.52
CA LEU A 344 5.82 -1.86 -1.54
C LEU A 344 5.39 -1.06 -2.79
N LEU A 345 5.92 0.14 -2.98
CA LEU A 345 5.64 1.01 -4.14
C LEU A 345 4.13 1.18 -4.38
N GLY A 346 3.62 0.77 -5.54
CA GLY A 346 2.20 0.89 -5.87
C GLY A 346 1.25 0.11 -4.95
N ALA A 347 1.73 -0.92 -4.26
CA ALA A 347 0.95 -1.71 -3.30
C ALA A 347 0.93 -1.12 -1.88
N ALA A 348 1.83 -0.17 -1.56
CA ALA A 348 2.07 0.30 -0.20
C ALA A 348 0.78 0.78 0.49
N GLY A 349 0.02 1.66 -0.14
CA GLY A 349 -1.17 2.25 0.46
C GLY A 349 -2.27 1.24 0.80
N ALA A 350 -2.38 0.14 0.04
CA ALA A 350 -3.37 -0.90 0.34
C ALA A 350 -3.02 -1.69 1.61
N VAL A 351 -1.75 -2.01 1.81
CA VAL A 351 -1.25 -2.70 3.02
C VAL A 351 -1.31 -1.76 4.23
N GLU A 352 -1.04 -0.48 4.04
CA GLU A 352 -1.13 0.55 5.08
C GLU A 352 -2.59 0.87 5.45
N ALA A 353 -3.50 0.88 4.48
CA ALA A 353 -4.94 0.98 4.73
C ALA A 353 -5.45 -0.22 5.56
N LEU A 354 -4.99 -1.44 5.26
CA LEU A 354 -5.28 -2.62 6.07
C LEU A 354 -4.80 -2.42 7.52
N ALA A 355 -3.60 -1.89 7.73
CA ALA A 355 -3.08 -1.60 9.07
C ALA A 355 -3.95 -0.54 9.79
N CYS A 356 -4.43 0.50 9.10
CA CYS A 356 -5.36 1.48 9.65
C CYS A 356 -6.71 0.85 10.04
N VAL A 357 -7.28 0.02 9.16
CA VAL A 357 -8.55 -0.70 9.41
C VAL A 357 -8.44 -1.61 10.64
N MET A 358 -7.34 -2.36 10.74
CA MET A 358 -7.10 -3.25 11.89
C MET A 358 -6.82 -2.47 13.18
N SER A 359 -6.12 -1.33 13.09
CA SER A 359 -5.89 -0.45 14.26
C SER A 359 -7.20 0.11 14.81
N VAL A 360 -8.10 0.57 13.93
CA VAL A 360 -9.45 1.04 14.30
C VAL A 360 -10.28 -0.07 14.92
N LYS A 361 -10.17 -1.28 14.40
CA LYS A 361 -10.94 -2.43 14.90
C LYS A 361 -10.46 -2.94 16.26
N GLU A 362 -9.14 -2.98 16.48
CA GLU A 362 -8.52 -3.67 17.62
C GLU A 362 -7.98 -2.72 18.71
N ASP A 363 -8.07 -1.40 18.49
CA ASP A 363 -7.57 -0.39 19.42
C ASP A 363 -6.07 -0.55 19.75
N ILE A 364 -5.26 -0.77 18.71
CA ILE A 364 -3.82 -0.92 18.82
C ILE A 364 -3.12 -0.35 17.59
N VAL A 365 -2.02 0.36 17.78
CA VAL A 365 -1.22 0.98 16.72
C VAL A 365 0.08 0.20 16.54
N PRO A 366 0.42 -0.26 15.31
CA PRO A 366 1.67 -0.95 15.04
C PRO A 366 2.87 0.00 15.16
N PRO A 367 4.08 -0.51 15.46
CA PRO A 367 5.25 0.33 15.69
C PRO A 367 5.91 0.84 14.41
N THR A 368 6.70 1.90 14.56
CA THR A 368 7.87 2.20 13.73
C THR A 368 9.06 1.53 14.39
N ILE A 369 9.67 0.53 13.77
CA ILE A 369 10.82 -0.18 14.35
C ILE A 369 12.16 0.48 13.97
N ASN A 370 13.24 -0.01 14.60
CA ASN A 370 14.63 0.33 14.29
C ASN A 370 15.08 1.73 14.74
N HIS A 371 14.37 2.35 15.67
CA HIS A 371 14.80 3.61 16.28
C HIS A 371 15.65 3.37 17.53
N GLU A 372 16.79 4.05 17.63
CA GLU A 372 17.65 4.10 18.80
C GLU A 372 17.52 5.47 19.48
N GLU A 373 17.59 5.48 20.82
CA GLU A 373 17.31 6.69 21.63
C GLU A 373 18.26 7.86 21.34
N ASP A 374 19.49 7.56 20.93
CA ASP A 374 20.53 8.52 20.56
C ASP A 374 20.59 8.84 19.05
N ASP A 375 19.78 8.16 18.22
CA ASP A 375 19.72 8.35 16.76
C ASP A 375 18.65 9.40 16.36
N LYS A 376 18.79 10.60 16.91
CA LYS A 376 17.83 11.72 16.74
C LYS A 376 18.26 12.71 15.67
N ASP A 377 17.38 12.95 14.70
CA ASP A 377 17.54 13.98 13.69
C ASP A 377 17.14 15.35 14.30
N PRO A 378 18.03 16.36 14.28
CA PRO A 378 17.76 17.67 14.88
C PRO A 378 16.61 18.45 14.22
N GLU A 379 16.18 18.07 13.02
CA GLU A 379 15.04 18.69 12.33
C GLU A 379 13.68 18.07 12.70
N LEU A 380 13.67 16.96 13.47
CA LEU A 380 12.47 16.29 13.91
C LEU A 380 12.11 16.61 15.36
N ASP A 381 10.81 16.70 15.63
CA ASP A 381 10.27 16.92 16.98
C ASP A 381 9.88 15.58 17.63
N TYR A 382 10.75 15.07 18.49
CA TYR A 382 10.52 13.79 19.20
C TYR A 382 9.55 13.88 20.38
N ASN A 383 8.86 15.03 20.58
CA ASN A 383 7.66 15.07 21.41
C ASN A 383 6.45 14.50 20.69
N LEU A 384 6.51 14.34 19.35
CA LEU A 384 5.53 13.58 18.58
C LEU A 384 5.67 12.08 18.92
N ASN A 385 4.53 11.39 19.02
CA ASN A 385 4.54 9.96 19.31
C ASN A 385 4.68 9.13 18.01
N PHE A 386 5.90 8.90 17.57
CA PHE A 386 6.22 8.06 16.41
C PHE A 386 6.01 6.56 16.65
N THR A 387 5.46 6.17 17.77
CA THR A 387 5.17 4.76 18.14
C THR A 387 6.40 3.86 18.03
N PHE A 388 7.55 4.31 18.53
CA PHE A 388 8.82 3.61 18.31
C PHE A 388 8.88 2.23 18.95
N ASN A 389 9.36 1.26 18.18
CA ASN A 389 9.79 -0.11 18.51
C ASN A 389 8.73 -1.04 19.14
N LYS A 390 7.63 -0.53 19.65
CA LYS A 390 6.58 -1.34 20.27
C LYS A 390 5.20 -0.86 19.89
N ALA A 391 4.31 -1.79 19.56
CA ALA A 391 2.90 -1.49 19.36
C ALA A 391 2.29 -0.87 20.63
N GLN A 392 1.40 0.10 20.45
CA GLN A 392 0.76 0.83 21.54
C GLN A 392 -0.76 0.61 21.52
N LYS A 393 -1.28 0.09 22.63
CA LYS A 393 -2.73 0.01 22.84
C LYS A 393 -3.29 1.37 23.16
N ARG A 394 -4.32 1.76 22.43
CA ARG A 394 -5.12 2.96 22.67
C ARG A 394 -6.43 2.84 21.91
N GLU A 395 -7.46 3.55 22.35
CA GLU A 395 -8.65 3.73 21.52
C GLU A 395 -8.30 4.44 20.22
N VAL A 396 -8.68 3.83 19.08
CA VAL A 396 -8.48 4.39 17.75
C VAL A 396 -9.86 4.63 17.12
N ARG A 397 -10.38 5.85 17.28
CA ARG A 397 -11.67 6.26 16.73
C ARG A 397 -11.58 6.49 15.23
N ALA A 398 -10.48 7.13 14.80
CA ALA A 398 -10.19 7.37 13.39
C ALA A 398 -8.70 7.26 13.10
N ALA A 399 -8.37 6.72 11.91
CA ALA A 399 -7.02 6.57 11.40
C ALA A 399 -6.92 7.11 9.98
N LEU A 400 -5.79 7.79 9.67
CA LEU A 400 -5.41 8.24 8.34
C LEU A 400 -4.30 7.35 7.78
N SER A 401 -4.33 7.09 6.47
CA SER A 401 -3.24 6.48 5.72
C SER A 401 -2.75 7.43 4.63
N ASN A 402 -1.48 7.82 4.70
CA ASN A 402 -0.84 8.75 3.77
C ASN A 402 0.07 8.04 2.80
N THR A 403 0.00 8.37 1.51
CA THR A 403 0.98 7.95 0.52
C THR A 403 1.37 9.11 -0.38
N PHE A 404 2.69 9.26 -0.61
CA PHE A 404 3.26 10.31 -1.43
C PHE A 404 4.13 9.68 -2.53
N GLY A 405 3.76 9.91 -3.79
CA GLY A 405 4.39 9.28 -4.94
C GLY A 405 5.29 10.22 -5.72
N PHE A 406 6.27 9.64 -6.41
CA PHE A 406 7.05 10.36 -7.43
C PHE A 406 6.09 11.00 -8.45
N GLY A 407 6.45 12.20 -8.95
CA GLY A 407 5.54 13.06 -9.69
C GLY A 407 4.80 14.05 -8.79
N GLY A 408 4.98 13.97 -7.46
CA GLY A 408 4.30 14.81 -6.48
C GLY A 408 2.86 14.40 -6.22
N HIS A 409 2.51 13.14 -6.46
CA HIS A 409 1.17 12.60 -6.22
C HIS A 409 0.99 12.32 -4.72
N ASN A 410 0.01 12.97 -4.10
CA ASN A 410 -0.33 12.73 -2.69
C ASN A 410 -1.76 12.20 -2.58
N ALA A 411 -1.94 11.12 -1.81
CA ALA A 411 -3.25 10.55 -1.52
C ALA A 411 -3.35 10.20 -0.03
N CYS A 412 -4.54 10.42 0.54
CA CYS A 412 -4.86 10.11 1.92
C CYS A 412 -6.26 9.50 2.00
N VAL A 413 -6.43 8.47 2.80
CA VAL A 413 -7.73 7.84 3.08
C VAL A 413 -7.96 7.77 4.58
N VAL A 414 -9.23 7.89 4.98
CA VAL A 414 -9.64 7.96 6.39
C VAL A 414 -10.59 6.81 6.73
N PHE A 415 -10.21 6.06 7.75
CA PHE A 415 -11.03 4.99 8.33
C PHE A 415 -11.48 5.36 9.73
N LYS A 416 -12.71 5.00 10.04
CA LYS A 416 -13.32 5.26 11.34
C LYS A 416 -13.90 3.97 11.91
N LYS A 417 -13.93 3.89 13.24
CA LYS A 417 -14.62 2.81 13.95
C LYS A 417 -16.09 2.81 13.53
N TYR A 418 -16.56 1.66 13.04
CA TYR A 418 -17.95 1.50 12.67
C TYR A 418 -18.82 1.53 13.93
N ALA A 419 -19.84 2.35 13.91
CA ALA A 419 -20.91 2.39 14.90
C ALA A 419 -22.25 2.21 14.18
N GLU A 420 -23.10 1.33 14.74
CA GLU A 420 -24.44 1.05 14.23
C GLU A 420 -25.36 2.29 14.21
#